data_10b70fe5aff2e97a37a5537aba41eaca
#
_entry.id   10b70fe5aff2e97a37a5537aba41eaca
#
_cell.length_a   1.000
_cell.length_b   1.000
_cell.length_c   1.000
_cell.angle_alpha   90.00
_cell.angle_beta   90.00
_cell.angle_gamma   90.00
#
_symmetry.space_group_name_H-M   'P 1'
#
loop_
_entity.id
_entity.type
_entity.pdbx_description
1 polymer ?
#
loop_
_entity_poly.entity_id
_entity_poly.type
_entity_poly.pdbx_seq_one_letter_code
_entity_poly.pdbx_strand_id
1 'polypeptide(L)'
;MKRILFVLLTTFITIISYGQFASFRFAFISDTHIGSPNGSAEEDLRRTVRDINSMSDIAFVVLTGDITELGTNEELKLAKQILDSLNVAWYIIPGNHDTGWSESGGDMFATVFGYDKFSFEYNGIRFLGCASGPYVRMSDGHVPRSAVNWLDAEIKKLRPGQPVIFLNPLTIYSNTVP
;
A
#
# COMPACT_ATOMS: atom_id res chain seq x y z
N MET A 1 -53.94 -0.72 53.38
CA MET A 1 -53.30 0.10 52.35
C MET A 1 -52.08 -0.64 51.90
N LYS A 2 -52.13 -1.29 50.70
CA LYS A 2 -50.99 -2.05 50.08
C LYS A 2 -50.20 -1.08 49.18
N ARG A 3 -48.96 -0.83 49.53
CA ARG A 3 -48.01 -0.06 48.66
C ARG A 3 -47.47 -0.97 47.61
N ILE A 4 -47.79 -0.73 46.35
CA ILE A 4 -47.22 -1.41 45.18
C ILE A 4 -45.92 -0.70 44.86
N LEU A 5 -44.80 -1.41 45.04
CA LEU A 5 -43.46 -0.96 44.65
C LEU A 5 -43.27 -1.26 43.15
N PHE A 6 -43.28 -0.21 42.34
CA PHE A 6 -42.97 -0.34 40.91
C PHE A 6 -41.45 -0.34 40.74
N VAL A 7 -40.86 -1.50 40.44
CA VAL A 7 -39.45 -1.62 40.08
C VAL A 7 -39.33 -1.39 38.58
N LEU A 8 -38.84 -0.21 38.20
CA LEU A 8 -38.44 0.09 36.80
C LEU A 8 -37.13 -0.64 36.50
N LEU A 9 -37.21 -1.77 35.79
CA LEU A 9 -36.06 -2.47 35.25
C LEU A 9 -35.64 -1.76 33.96
N THR A 10 -34.67 -0.83 34.06
CA THR A 10 -34.04 -0.22 32.90
C THR A 10 -33.04 -1.21 32.33
N THR A 11 -33.43 -1.95 31.29
CA THR A 11 -32.55 -2.75 30.46
C THR A 11 -31.69 -1.80 29.63
N PHE A 12 -30.42 -1.64 29.98
CA PHE A 12 -29.41 -1.02 29.14
C PHE A 12 -29.12 -1.98 27.97
N ILE A 13 -29.76 -1.74 26.83
CA ILE A 13 -29.39 -2.40 25.57
C ILE A 13 -28.15 -1.68 25.08
N THR A 14 -26.97 -2.22 25.35
CA THR A 14 -25.74 -1.83 24.66
C THR A 14 -25.85 -2.30 23.20
N ILE A 15 -26.25 -1.39 22.33
CA ILE A 15 -26.15 -1.61 20.89
C ILE A 15 -24.65 -1.62 20.57
N ILE A 16 -24.07 -2.82 20.44
CA ILE A 16 -22.75 -2.98 19.85
C ILE A 16 -22.94 -2.67 18.36
N SER A 17 -22.76 -1.41 18.00
CA SER A 17 -22.69 -1.02 16.60
C SER A 17 -21.38 -1.60 16.05
N TYR A 18 -21.46 -2.76 15.44
CA TYR A 18 -20.42 -3.20 14.52
C TYR A 18 -20.44 -2.18 13.38
N GLY A 19 -19.44 -1.30 13.35
CA GLY A 19 -19.27 -0.37 12.24
C GLY A 19 -19.21 -1.18 10.94
N GLN A 20 -20.30 -1.16 10.17
CA GLN A 20 -20.28 -1.69 8.83
C GLN A 20 -19.35 -0.79 8.03
N PHE A 21 -18.17 -1.30 7.69
CA PHE A 21 -17.31 -0.63 6.71
C PHE A 21 -18.09 -0.60 5.38
N ALA A 22 -18.32 0.58 4.84
CA ALA A 22 -18.90 0.68 3.52
C ALA A 22 -17.95 0.00 2.52
N SER A 23 -18.50 -0.79 1.59
CA SER A 23 -17.70 -1.41 0.54
C SER A 23 -17.06 -0.33 -0.33
N PHE A 24 -15.83 -0.56 -0.77
CA PHE A 24 -15.12 0.30 -1.69
C PHE A 24 -14.23 -0.53 -2.59
N ARG A 25 -13.79 0.05 -3.69
CA ARG A 25 -12.87 -0.57 -4.64
C ARG A 25 -11.60 0.28 -4.72
N PHE A 26 -10.47 -0.37 -4.84
CA PHE A 26 -9.20 0.27 -5.16
C PHE A 26 -8.50 -0.53 -6.25
N ALA A 27 -7.65 0.15 -7.03
CA ALA A 27 -6.83 -0.53 -8.01
C ALA A 27 -5.50 -0.95 -7.38
N PHE A 28 -5.07 -2.16 -7.70
CA PHE A 28 -3.79 -2.72 -7.28
C PHE A 28 -2.97 -3.00 -8.54
N ILE A 29 -1.77 -2.43 -8.61
CA ILE A 29 -0.85 -2.52 -9.74
C ILE A 29 0.50 -3.03 -9.24
N SER A 30 1.16 -3.86 -10.04
CA SER A 30 2.50 -4.37 -9.80
C SER A 30 3.20 -4.61 -11.14
N ASP A 31 4.52 -4.64 -11.14
CA ASP A 31 5.34 -5.15 -12.25
C ASP A 31 5.09 -4.44 -13.59
N THR A 32 5.10 -3.12 -13.59
CA THR A 32 4.88 -2.34 -14.82
C THR A 32 6.14 -2.19 -15.69
N HIS A 33 7.32 -2.32 -15.09
CA HIS A 33 8.62 -2.40 -15.76
C HIS A 33 8.86 -1.32 -16.84
N ILE A 34 8.62 -0.06 -16.50
CA ILE A 34 8.98 1.07 -17.37
C ILE A 34 10.46 0.98 -17.73
N GLY A 35 10.78 1.06 -19.03
CA GLY A 35 12.15 0.85 -19.54
C GLY A 35 12.41 -0.58 -20.03
N SER A 36 11.46 -1.50 -19.85
CA SER A 36 11.59 -2.87 -20.34
C SER A 36 11.89 -2.93 -21.84
N PRO A 37 12.81 -3.81 -22.27
CA PRO A 37 13.20 -3.93 -23.67
C PRO A 37 12.09 -4.41 -24.62
N ASN A 38 10.94 -4.88 -24.08
CA ASN A 38 9.78 -5.21 -24.89
C ASN A 38 9.11 -3.98 -25.54
N GLY A 39 9.40 -2.77 -25.06
CA GLY A 39 9.00 -1.50 -25.63
C GLY A 39 7.55 -1.08 -25.41
N SER A 40 6.72 -1.87 -24.71
CA SER A 40 5.30 -1.57 -24.50
C SER A 40 4.95 -1.04 -23.11
N ALA A 41 5.83 -1.21 -22.12
CA ALA A 41 5.57 -0.94 -20.71
C ALA A 41 5.06 0.49 -20.43
N GLU A 42 5.60 1.51 -21.11
CA GLU A 42 5.13 2.88 -20.99
C GLU A 42 3.69 3.03 -21.47
N GLU A 43 3.37 2.53 -22.68
CA GLU A 43 2.01 2.64 -23.22
C GLU A 43 1.01 1.82 -22.42
N ASP A 44 1.42 0.67 -21.92
CA ASP A 44 0.58 -0.18 -21.08
C ASP A 44 0.25 0.51 -19.74
N LEU A 45 1.22 1.16 -19.09
CA LEU A 45 0.94 1.95 -17.89
C LEU A 45 0.05 3.15 -18.19
N ARG A 46 0.29 3.89 -19.30
CA ARG A 46 -0.58 4.99 -19.73
C ARG A 46 -2.01 4.53 -20.01
N ARG A 47 -2.17 3.35 -20.61
CA ARG A 47 -3.49 2.74 -20.83
C ARG A 47 -4.15 2.40 -19.52
N THR A 48 -3.44 1.74 -18.60
CA THR A 48 -3.93 1.40 -17.26
C THR A 48 -4.41 2.64 -16.52
N VAL A 49 -3.66 3.74 -16.57
CA VAL A 49 -4.08 5.03 -15.96
C VAL A 49 -5.36 5.56 -16.60
N ARG A 50 -5.47 5.53 -17.94
CA ARG A 50 -6.71 5.94 -18.62
C ARG A 50 -7.90 5.09 -18.23
N ASP A 51 -7.71 3.78 -18.16
CA ASP A 51 -8.77 2.82 -17.77
C ASP A 51 -9.23 3.08 -16.34
N ILE A 52 -8.31 3.25 -15.39
CA ILE A 52 -8.63 3.59 -13.99
C ILE A 52 -9.39 4.93 -13.92
N ASN A 53 -8.93 5.94 -14.63
CA ASN A 53 -9.57 7.27 -14.66
C ASN A 53 -10.99 7.23 -15.24
N SER A 54 -11.32 6.21 -16.05
CA SER A 54 -12.67 5.99 -16.58
C SER A 54 -13.62 5.31 -15.58
N MET A 55 -13.09 4.73 -14.50
CA MET A 55 -13.85 4.04 -13.46
C MET A 55 -14.19 5.01 -12.33
N SER A 56 -15.45 5.35 -12.17
CA SER A 56 -15.90 6.35 -11.18
C SER A 56 -15.91 5.83 -9.73
N ASP A 57 -15.74 4.53 -9.51
CA ASP A 57 -15.86 3.86 -8.20
C ASP A 57 -14.51 3.41 -7.61
N ILE A 58 -13.40 3.75 -8.24
CA ILE A 58 -12.06 3.52 -7.68
C ILE A 58 -11.74 4.62 -6.66
N ALA A 59 -11.50 4.22 -5.43
CA ALA A 59 -11.22 5.14 -4.33
C ALA A 59 -9.76 5.65 -4.33
N PHE A 60 -8.82 4.76 -4.65
CA PHE A 60 -7.39 5.06 -4.73
C PHE A 60 -6.67 3.94 -5.50
N VAL A 61 -5.39 4.14 -5.78
CA VAL A 61 -4.51 3.17 -6.42
C VAL A 61 -3.35 2.82 -5.49
N VAL A 62 -2.95 1.56 -5.46
CA VAL A 62 -1.73 1.10 -4.77
C VAL A 62 -0.83 0.38 -5.77
N LEU A 63 0.46 0.73 -5.73
CA LEU A 63 1.50 0.11 -6.55
C LEU A 63 2.54 -0.55 -5.64
N THR A 64 2.85 -1.82 -5.90
CA THR A 64 3.71 -2.63 -5.02
C THR A 64 5.03 -3.04 -5.66
N GLY A 65 5.66 -2.09 -6.34
CA GLY A 65 7.03 -2.25 -6.83
C GLY A 65 7.16 -2.78 -8.25
N ASP A 66 8.41 -2.89 -8.67
CA ASP A 66 8.85 -3.21 -10.02
C ASP A 66 8.16 -2.34 -11.08
N ILE A 67 8.10 -1.03 -10.75
CA ILE A 67 7.49 -0.02 -11.61
C ILE A 67 8.40 0.28 -12.79
N THR A 68 9.71 0.18 -12.56
CA THR A 68 10.77 0.40 -13.54
C THR A 68 11.54 -0.89 -13.79
N GLU A 69 12.24 -0.96 -14.91
CA GLU A 69 13.08 -2.12 -15.26
C GLU A 69 14.43 -2.09 -14.54
N LEU A 70 15.08 -0.92 -14.49
CA LEU A 70 16.42 -0.77 -13.94
C LEU A 70 16.51 0.28 -12.81
N GLY A 71 15.41 0.94 -12.45
CA GLY A 71 15.40 1.97 -11.41
C GLY A 71 16.25 3.19 -11.79
N THR A 72 16.41 3.48 -13.10
CA THR A 72 17.11 4.69 -13.51
C THR A 72 16.33 5.95 -13.16
N ASN A 73 17.03 7.07 -13.06
CA ASN A 73 16.40 8.34 -12.77
C ASN A 73 15.33 8.74 -13.80
N GLU A 74 15.59 8.40 -15.06
CA GLU A 74 14.71 8.67 -16.19
C GLU A 74 13.44 7.82 -16.09
N GLU A 75 13.60 6.51 -15.85
CA GLU A 75 12.48 5.58 -15.69
C GLU A 75 11.59 5.97 -14.51
N LEU A 76 12.17 6.26 -13.33
CA LEU A 76 11.43 6.66 -12.14
C LEU A 76 10.65 7.97 -12.36
N LYS A 77 11.27 8.97 -13.01
CA LYS A 77 10.61 10.24 -13.33
C LYS A 77 9.47 10.04 -14.34
N LEU A 78 9.70 9.21 -15.36
CA LEU A 78 8.69 8.89 -16.37
C LEU A 78 7.49 8.16 -15.73
N ALA A 79 7.77 7.15 -14.91
CA ALA A 79 6.73 6.44 -14.16
C ALA A 79 5.89 7.41 -13.31
N LYS A 80 6.55 8.29 -12.55
CA LYS A 80 5.88 9.31 -11.74
C LYS A 80 5.04 10.24 -12.59
N GLN A 81 5.55 10.73 -13.72
CA GLN A 81 4.80 11.60 -14.63
C GLN A 81 3.51 10.94 -15.14
N ILE A 82 3.56 9.63 -15.43
CA ILE A 82 2.38 8.89 -15.88
C ILE A 82 1.39 8.74 -14.72
N LEU A 83 1.86 8.35 -13.53
CA LEU A 83 1.02 8.15 -12.35
C LEU A 83 0.39 9.44 -11.84
N ASP A 84 1.07 10.59 -11.98
CA ASP A 84 0.52 11.91 -11.64
C ASP A 84 -0.71 12.28 -12.51
N SER A 85 -0.98 11.53 -13.58
CA SER A 85 -2.19 11.68 -14.41
C SER A 85 -3.40 10.92 -13.86
N LEU A 86 -3.27 10.19 -12.76
CA LEU A 86 -4.40 9.57 -12.07
C LEU A 86 -5.30 10.65 -11.43
N ASN A 87 -6.62 10.49 -11.58
CA ASN A 87 -7.62 11.38 -10.99
C ASN A 87 -7.90 11.08 -9.49
N VAL A 88 -7.35 10.00 -8.97
CA VAL A 88 -7.50 9.56 -7.58
C VAL A 88 -6.15 9.50 -6.88
N ALA A 89 -6.15 9.50 -5.55
CA ALA A 89 -4.92 9.34 -4.78
C ALA A 89 -4.24 8.01 -5.13
N TRP A 90 -2.91 8.02 -5.17
CA TRP A 90 -2.14 6.81 -5.39
C TRP A 90 -0.97 6.71 -4.40
N TYR A 91 -0.59 5.47 -4.08
CA TYR A 91 0.44 5.12 -3.12
C TYR A 91 1.35 4.06 -3.74
N ILE A 92 2.65 4.19 -3.53
CA ILE A 92 3.64 3.34 -4.15
C ILE A 92 4.71 2.90 -3.15
N ILE A 93 5.24 1.70 -3.32
CA ILE A 93 6.45 1.22 -2.64
C ILE A 93 7.40 0.65 -3.68
N PRO A 94 8.72 0.72 -3.46
CA PRO A 94 9.68 0.19 -4.42
C PRO A 94 9.73 -1.33 -4.38
N GLY A 95 9.94 -1.93 -5.55
CA GLY A 95 10.34 -3.32 -5.73
C GLY A 95 11.85 -3.49 -5.84
N ASN A 96 12.30 -4.69 -6.17
CA ASN A 96 13.72 -4.97 -6.33
C ASN A 96 14.30 -4.36 -7.63
N HIS A 97 13.52 -4.23 -8.69
CA HIS A 97 13.93 -3.55 -9.92
C HIS A 97 14.11 -2.05 -9.71
N ASP A 98 13.28 -1.43 -8.88
CA ASP A 98 13.35 0.01 -8.59
C ASP A 98 14.56 0.40 -7.72
N THR A 99 15.11 -0.54 -6.94
CA THR A 99 16.16 -0.28 -5.95
C THR A 99 17.43 -1.10 -6.19
N GLY A 100 17.30 -2.38 -6.42
CA GLY A 100 18.43 -3.31 -6.47
C GLY A 100 19.36 -3.12 -7.69
N TRP A 101 18.85 -2.61 -8.79
CA TRP A 101 19.57 -2.37 -10.04
C TRP A 101 19.88 -0.90 -10.29
N SER A 102 19.31 0.01 -9.47
CA SER A 102 19.48 1.44 -9.65
C SER A 102 20.92 1.89 -9.35
N GLU A 103 21.39 2.90 -10.08
CA GLU A 103 22.70 3.52 -9.86
C GLU A 103 22.81 4.14 -8.45
N SER A 104 21.71 4.56 -7.87
CA SER A 104 21.63 5.19 -6.55
C SER A 104 21.46 4.19 -5.41
N GLY A 105 21.36 2.88 -5.67
CA GLY A 105 21.05 1.88 -4.65
C GLY A 105 19.67 2.05 -4.02
N GLY A 106 18.75 2.71 -4.73
CA GLY A 106 17.36 2.95 -4.29
C GLY A 106 17.09 4.34 -3.71
N ASP A 107 18.12 5.17 -3.45
CA ASP A 107 17.93 6.51 -2.86
C ASP A 107 17.07 7.42 -3.76
N MET A 108 17.16 7.27 -5.08
CA MET A 108 16.37 8.06 -6.03
C MET A 108 14.88 7.76 -5.98
N PHE A 109 14.47 6.56 -5.60
CA PHE A 109 13.05 6.25 -5.46
C PHE A 109 12.38 7.20 -4.48
N ALA A 110 12.91 7.28 -3.26
CA ALA A 110 12.37 8.18 -2.24
C ALA A 110 12.49 9.67 -2.64
N THR A 111 13.52 10.03 -3.40
CA THR A 111 13.68 11.39 -3.93
C THR A 111 12.60 11.74 -4.94
N VAL A 112 12.27 10.82 -5.87
CA VAL A 112 11.29 11.04 -6.93
C VAL A 112 9.86 10.97 -6.39
N PHE A 113 9.54 9.96 -5.59
CA PHE A 113 8.18 9.73 -5.09
C PHE A 113 7.90 10.42 -3.75
N GLY A 114 8.93 10.89 -3.04
CA GLY A 114 8.82 11.57 -1.74
C GLY A 114 8.81 10.62 -0.55
N TYR A 115 8.74 9.32 -0.75
CA TYR A 115 8.73 8.29 0.30
C TYR A 115 9.06 6.91 -0.30
N ASP A 116 9.41 5.94 0.55
CA ASP A 116 9.66 4.53 0.23
C ASP A 116 8.72 3.57 0.97
N LYS A 117 7.84 4.10 1.79
CA LYS A 117 6.83 3.40 2.59
C LYS A 117 5.66 4.31 2.88
N PHE A 118 4.48 3.76 3.04
CA PHE A 118 3.28 4.56 3.32
C PHE A 118 2.43 3.98 4.45
N SER A 119 1.70 4.86 5.11
CA SER A 119 0.65 4.53 6.07
C SER A 119 -0.50 5.51 5.85
N PHE A 120 -1.67 4.99 5.53
CA PHE A 120 -2.89 5.80 5.44
C PHE A 120 -4.10 5.00 5.94
N GLU A 121 -5.18 5.70 6.21
CA GLU A 121 -6.44 5.09 6.59
C GLU A 121 -7.50 5.41 5.55
N TYR A 122 -8.23 4.39 5.14
CA TYR A 122 -9.39 4.56 4.29
C TYR A 122 -10.55 3.72 4.84
N ASN A 123 -11.70 4.34 5.03
CA ASN A 123 -12.92 3.71 5.51
C ASN A 123 -12.71 2.84 6.76
N GLY A 124 -11.89 3.32 7.71
CA GLY A 124 -11.59 2.62 8.97
C GLY A 124 -10.52 1.52 8.89
N ILE A 125 -10.08 1.18 7.69
CA ILE A 125 -9.01 0.20 7.45
C ILE A 125 -7.67 0.92 7.33
N ARG A 126 -6.65 0.43 8.03
CA ARG A 126 -5.28 0.93 7.92
C ARG A 126 -4.56 0.20 6.79
N PHE A 127 -3.98 0.96 5.88
CA PHE A 127 -3.11 0.47 4.81
C PHE A 127 -1.67 0.80 5.17
N LEU A 128 -0.81 -0.21 5.18
CA LEU A 128 0.62 -0.09 5.42
C LEU A 128 1.37 -0.70 4.25
N GLY A 129 2.31 0.02 3.68
CA GLY A 129 3.17 -0.49 2.62
C GLY A 129 4.63 -0.19 2.90
N CYS A 130 5.50 -1.16 2.73
CA CYS A 130 6.93 -0.97 2.76
C CYS A 130 7.65 -1.94 1.83
N ALA A 131 8.85 -1.56 1.38
CA ALA A 131 9.71 -2.43 0.61
C ALA A 131 10.07 -3.70 1.40
N SER A 132 10.04 -4.83 0.71
CA SER A 132 10.61 -6.11 1.18
C SER A 132 11.69 -6.62 0.21
N GLY A 133 12.20 -5.74 -0.62
CA GLY A 133 13.22 -6.03 -1.62
C GLY A 133 14.63 -5.74 -1.14
N PRO A 134 15.61 -6.36 -1.77
CA PRO A 134 17.01 -6.09 -1.49
C PRO A 134 17.40 -4.72 -2.04
N TYR A 135 18.23 -4.02 -1.28
CA TYR A 135 18.84 -2.77 -1.71
C TYR A 135 20.07 -2.98 -2.61
N VAL A 136 20.53 -4.21 -2.82
CA VAL A 136 21.70 -4.51 -3.65
C VAL A 136 21.57 -5.92 -4.24
N ARG A 137 21.34 -6.03 -5.53
CA ARG A 137 21.46 -7.25 -6.39
C ARG A 137 21.26 -8.63 -5.71
N MET A 138 20.42 -8.69 -4.70
CA MET A 138 20.05 -9.93 -4.02
C MET A 138 18.70 -10.39 -4.55
N SER A 139 18.50 -11.69 -4.68
CA SER A 139 17.23 -12.28 -5.11
C SER A 139 16.27 -12.49 -3.96
N ASP A 140 16.76 -12.46 -2.72
CA ASP A 140 15.97 -12.78 -1.55
C ASP A 140 15.35 -11.52 -0.94
N GLY A 141 14.04 -11.51 -0.80
CA GLY A 141 13.33 -10.45 -0.11
C GLY A 141 13.71 -10.38 1.37
N HIS A 142 13.91 -9.17 1.87
CA HIS A 142 14.09 -8.96 3.28
C HIS A 142 13.52 -7.60 3.71
N VAL A 143 12.92 -7.55 4.87
CA VAL A 143 12.45 -6.28 5.46
C VAL A 143 13.58 -5.72 6.34
N PRO A 144 14.16 -4.56 5.99
CA PRO A 144 15.26 -4.00 6.78
C PRO A 144 14.79 -3.58 8.17
N ARG A 145 15.71 -3.56 9.15
CA ARG A 145 15.40 -3.22 10.53
C ARG A 145 14.68 -1.87 10.69
N SER A 146 15.02 -0.90 9.85
CA SER A 146 14.37 0.42 9.84
C SER A 146 12.90 0.32 9.47
N ALA A 147 12.54 -0.52 8.49
CA ALA A 147 11.15 -0.76 8.11
C ALA A 147 10.39 -1.53 9.19
N VAL A 148 11.03 -2.53 9.83
CA VAL A 148 10.44 -3.23 10.98
C VAL A 148 10.13 -2.26 12.12
N ASN A 149 11.07 -1.40 12.48
CA ASN A 149 10.85 -0.40 13.53
C ASN A 149 9.74 0.59 13.17
N TRP A 150 9.65 0.97 11.89
CA TRP A 150 8.57 1.82 11.40
C TRP A 150 7.22 1.10 11.47
N LEU A 151 7.14 -0.17 11.04
CA LEU A 151 5.93 -0.98 11.14
C LEU A 151 5.46 -1.12 12.60
N ASP A 152 6.38 -1.40 13.53
CA ASP A 152 6.08 -1.46 14.96
C ASP A 152 5.49 -0.14 15.48
N ALA A 153 6.03 0.99 15.02
CA ALA A 153 5.51 2.30 15.39
C ALA A 153 4.12 2.56 14.80
N GLU A 154 3.85 2.15 13.55
CA GLU A 154 2.54 2.28 12.93
C GLU A 154 1.49 1.38 13.58
N ILE A 155 1.85 0.12 13.87
CA ILE A 155 0.96 -0.84 14.54
C ILE A 155 0.53 -0.33 15.93
N LYS A 156 1.43 0.32 16.68
CA LYS A 156 1.11 0.90 17.99
C LYS A 156 0.11 2.05 17.94
N LYS A 157 -0.11 2.66 16.77
CA LYS A 157 -1.12 3.73 16.57
C LYS A 157 -2.51 3.18 16.26
N LEU A 158 -2.66 1.88 16.04
CA LEU A 158 -3.93 1.27 15.66
C LEU A 158 -4.92 1.30 16.83
N ARG A 159 -6.17 1.50 16.51
CA ARG A 159 -7.28 1.32 17.47
C ARG A 159 -7.52 -0.17 17.72
N PRO A 160 -7.97 -0.56 18.92
CA PRO A 160 -8.36 -1.95 19.19
C PRO A 160 -9.34 -2.46 18.13
N GLY A 161 -9.00 -3.59 17.49
CA GLY A 161 -9.83 -4.23 16.47
C GLY A 161 -9.82 -3.52 15.09
N GLN A 162 -8.95 -2.53 14.86
CA GLN A 162 -8.84 -1.89 13.57
C GLN A 162 -8.24 -2.86 12.54
N PRO A 163 -8.91 -3.09 11.39
CA PRO A 163 -8.37 -3.91 10.33
C PRO A 163 -7.12 -3.26 9.69
N VAL A 164 -6.17 -4.11 9.29
CA VAL A 164 -4.95 -3.69 8.60
C VAL A 164 -4.77 -4.48 7.32
N ILE A 165 -4.46 -3.79 6.24
CA ILE A 165 -3.95 -4.37 5.00
C ILE A 165 -2.49 -3.99 4.89
N PHE A 166 -1.62 -5.01 4.91
CA PHE A 166 -0.18 -4.84 4.70
C PHE A 166 0.20 -5.24 3.29
N LEU A 167 0.98 -4.39 2.64
CA LEU A 167 1.37 -4.49 1.25
C LEU A 167 2.90 -4.47 1.15
N ASN A 168 3.44 -5.42 0.40
CA ASN A 168 4.87 -5.53 0.14
C ASN A 168 5.11 -6.14 -1.25
N PRO A 169 6.23 -5.83 -1.92
CA PRO A 169 6.47 -6.24 -3.29
C PRO A 169 6.85 -7.72 -3.43
N LEU A 170 7.58 -8.29 -2.47
CA LEU A 170 8.02 -9.68 -2.51
C LEU A 170 7.33 -10.50 -1.42
N THR A 171 7.10 -11.78 -1.73
CA THR A 171 6.52 -12.73 -0.78
C THR A 171 7.43 -12.89 0.43
N ILE A 172 6.90 -12.72 1.62
CA ILE A 172 7.59 -12.99 2.87
C ILE A 172 7.39 -14.48 3.20
N TYR A 173 8.43 -15.29 2.98
CA TYR A 173 8.43 -16.68 3.43
C TYR A 173 8.99 -16.80 4.85
N SER A 174 8.25 -17.45 5.72
CA SER A 174 8.82 -18.00 6.94
C SER A 174 9.22 -19.45 6.65
N ASN A 175 10.51 -19.75 6.68
CA ASN A 175 11.00 -21.13 6.61
C ASN A 175 10.75 -21.91 7.91
N THR A 176 10.05 -21.34 8.87
CA THR A 176 9.59 -22.00 10.07
C THR A 176 8.19 -22.57 9.84
N VAL A 177 8.11 -23.65 9.06
CA VAL A 177 7.00 -24.58 9.16
C VAL A 177 7.35 -25.49 10.35
N PRO A 178 6.50 -25.58 11.39
CA PRO A 178 6.71 -26.49 12.50
C PRO A 178 6.62 -27.95 12.05
#